data_28448162d26464508702bee73b6187cf
#
_entry.id   28448162d26464508702bee73b6187cf
#
_cell.length_a   1.000
_cell.length_b   1.000
_cell.length_c   1.000
_cell.angle_alpha   90.00
_cell.angle_beta   90.00
_cell.angle_gamma   90.00
#
_symmetry.space_group_name_H-M   'P 1'
#
loop_
_entity.id
_entity.type
_entity.pdbx_description
1 polymer ?
#
loop_
_entity_poly.entity_id
_entity_poly.type
_entity_poly.pdbx_seq_one_letter_code
_entity_poly.pdbx_strand_id
1 'polypeptide(L)'
;MKKSYGKSPGFHTYSNADMKRVQWCLDRKIKIAVIPNGVNWQVEITIGKSVNLDSTIYRAKEAYIKMYEYYKYYYDKHNKQ
;
A
#
# COMPACT_ATOMS: atom_id res chain seq x y z
N MET A 1 18.75 8.49 18.04
CA MET A 1 18.35 8.31 17.62
C MET A 1 17.83 8.24 17.07
N LYS A 2 17.38 8.63 16.88
CA LYS A 2 16.80 8.49 16.41
C LYS A 2 16.60 8.74 15.44
N LYS A 3 16.69 8.73 14.84
CA LYS A 3 16.57 8.96 13.88
C LYS A 3 15.79 8.81 13.18
N SER A 4 15.97 9.05 12.93
CA SER A 4 14.76 9.08 12.34
C SER A 4 14.69 8.57 10.98
N TYR A 5 14.92 7.44 10.81
CA TYR A 5 14.77 6.86 9.59
C TYR A 5 13.38 6.75 9.21
N GLY A 6 12.99 6.58 8.02
CA GLY A 6 11.64 6.43 7.57
C GLY A 6 10.82 7.69 7.65
N LYS A 7 11.46 8.73 8.12
CA LYS A 7 10.81 10.00 8.22
C LYS A 7 11.17 10.89 7.07
N SER A 8 11.31 10.34 5.91
CA SER A 8 11.58 11.16 4.74
C SER A 8 10.43 12.13 4.57
N PRO A 9 10.72 13.39 4.34
CA PRO A 9 9.68 14.37 4.13
C PRO A 9 8.80 13.94 2.96
N GLY A 10 7.51 13.99 3.17
CA GLY A 10 6.58 13.68 2.10
C GLY A 10 6.18 12.23 1.98
N PHE A 11 6.78 11.34 2.75
CA PHE A 11 6.39 9.95 2.69
C PHE A 11 5.53 9.56 3.87
N HIS A 12 4.60 8.66 3.61
CA HIS A 12 3.73 8.14 4.64
C HIS A 12 4.56 7.32 5.64
N THR A 13 4.34 7.57 6.91
CA THR A 13 4.95 6.79 7.98
C THR A 13 3.88 5.83 8.49
N TYR A 14 4.09 4.56 8.27
CA TYR A 14 3.07 3.59 8.65
C TYR A 14 3.19 3.21 10.12
N SER A 15 2.04 2.90 10.69
CA SER A 15 1.91 2.53 12.10
C SER A 15 1.93 1.01 12.25
N ASN A 16 1.90 0.56 13.50
CA ASN A 16 1.77 -0.87 13.77
C ASN A 16 0.45 -1.42 13.22
N ALA A 17 -0.60 -0.60 13.24
CA ALA A 17 -1.88 -1.00 12.68
C ALA A 17 -1.77 -1.22 11.18
N ASP A 18 -1.02 -0.35 10.49
CA ASP A 18 -0.80 -0.52 9.05
C ASP A 18 -0.04 -1.81 8.77
N MET A 19 1.00 -2.08 9.55
CA MET A 19 1.78 -3.32 9.37
C MET A 19 0.93 -4.55 9.57
N LYS A 20 0.04 -4.50 10.55
CA LYS A 20 -0.86 -5.61 10.82
C LYS A 20 -1.79 -5.86 9.64
N ARG A 21 -2.31 -4.79 9.05
CA ARG A 21 -3.18 -4.90 7.89
C ARG A 21 -2.43 -5.48 6.69
N VAL A 22 -1.22 -5.01 6.47
CA VAL A 22 -0.38 -5.51 5.39
C VAL A 22 -0.12 -7.00 5.55
N GLN A 23 0.29 -7.40 6.75
CA GLN A 23 0.60 -8.80 7.00
C GLN A 23 -0.64 -9.68 6.80
N TRP A 24 -1.78 -9.22 7.31
CA TRP A 24 -3.04 -9.95 7.13
C TRP A 24 -3.35 -10.16 5.65
N CYS A 25 -3.17 -9.13 4.85
CA CYS A 25 -3.44 -9.21 3.42
C CYS A 25 -2.46 -10.15 2.72
N LEU A 26 -1.18 -10.02 3.02
CA LEU A 26 -0.16 -10.88 2.38
C LEU A 26 -0.41 -12.34 2.71
N ASP A 27 -0.82 -12.64 3.93
CA ASP A 27 -1.13 -14.02 4.32
C ASP A 27 -2.28 -14.60 3.49
N ARG A 28 -3.11 -13.74 2.93
CA ARG A 28 -4.26 -14.14 2.12
C ARG A 28 -4.05 -13.92 0.64
N LYS A 29 -2.80 -13.72 0.25
CA LYS A 29 -2.40 -13.55 -1.15
C LYS A 29 -2.98 -12.28 -1.77
N ILE A 30 -3.12 -11.25 -0.96
CA ILE A 30 -3.50 -9.93 -1.42
C ILE A 30 -2.26 -9.06 -1.30
N LYS A 31 -1.73 -8.62 -2.41
CA LYS A 31 -0.50 -7.85 -2.44
C LYS A 31 -0.74 -6.54 -3.19
N ILE A 32 -0.39 -5.44 -2.57
CA ILE A 32 -0.52 -4.13 -3.19
C ILE A 32 0.89 -3.59 -3.38
N ALA A 33 1.24 -3.22 -4.58
CA ALA A 33 2.58 -2.76 -4.88
C ALA A 33 2.55 -1.42 -5.58
N VAL A 34 3.59 -0.64 -5.35
CA VAL A 34 3.79 0.64 -6.04
C VAL A 34 4.80 0.37 -7.13
N ILE A 35 4.41 0.62 -8.37
CA ILE A 35 5.29 0.37 -9.51
C ILE A 35 5.53 1.67 -10.28
N PRO A 36 6.71 1.80 -10.88
CA PRO A 36 7.02 3.02 -11.62
C PRO A 36 6.26 3.10 -12.94
N ASN A 37 5.93 4.32 -13.33
CA ASN A 37 5.33 4.61 -14.62
C ASN A 37 5.91 5.92 -15.10
N GLY A 38 7.04 5.85 -15.80
CA GLY A 38 7.76 7.05 -16.19
C GLY A 38 8.28 7.77 -14.96
N VAL A 39 7.95 9.04 -14.83
CA VAL A 39 8.35 9.83 -13.67
C VAL A 39 7.33 9.72 -12.53
N ASN A 40 6.25 9.01 -12.79
CA ASN A 40 5.18 8.85 -11.80
C ASN A 40 5.07 7.39 -11.38
N TRP A 41 3.98 7.06 -10.71
CA TRP A 41 3.80 5.74 -10.11
C TRP A 41 2.37 5.27 -10.26
N GLN A 42 2.22 3.96 -10.31
CA GLN A 42 0.90 3.34 -10.29
C GLN A 42 0.84 2.33 -9.16
N VAL A 43 -0.37 1.95 -8.79
CA VAL A 43 -0.58 0.94 -7.75
C VAL A 43 -1.08 -0.33 -8.42
N GLU A 44 -0.41 -1.43 -8.15
CA GLU A 44 -0.77 -2.73 -8.68
C GLU A 44 -1.38 -3.58 -7.58
N ILE A 45 -2.51 -4.19 -7.89
CA ILE A 45 -3.26 -5.00 -6.92
C ILE A 45 -3.26 -6.44 -7.41
N THR A 46 -2.65 -7.32 -6.64
CA THR A 46 -2.62 -8.74 -6.96
C THR A 46 -3.42 -9.50 -5.93
N ILE A 47 -4.41 -10.25 -6.37
CA ILE A 47 -5.22 -11.09 -5.50
C ILE A 47 -5.18 -12.50 -6.07
N GLY A 48 -4.48 -13.39 -5.37
CA GLY A 48 -4.24 -14.72 -5.90
C GLY A 48 -3.46 -14.64 -7.20
N LYS A 49 -4.08 -15.04 -8.28
CA LYS A 49 -3.45 -15.00 -9.60
C LYS A 49 -3.91 -13.83 -10.46
N SER A 50 -4.81 -13.01 -9.93
CA SER A 50 -5.33 -11.86 -10.66
C SER A 50 -4.48 -10.64 -10.40
N VAL A 51 -4.08 -9.95 -11.45
CA VAL A 51 -3.28 -8.73 -11.34
C VAL A 51 -4.03 -7.60 -12.01
N ASN A 52 -4.25 -6.53 -11.28
CA ASN A 52 -4.94 -5.36 -11.79
C ASN A 52 -4.15 -4.10 -11.46
N LEU A 53 -4.24 -3.12 -12.32
CA LEU A 53 -3.62 -1.83 -12.07
C LEU A 53 -4.71 -0.82 -11.75
N ASP A 54 -4.46 -0.02 -10.73
CA ASP A 54 -5.27 1.17 -10.50
C ASP A 54 -4.94 2.10 -11.66
N SER A 55 -5.95 2.57 -12.38
CA SER A 55 -5.73 3.39 -13.57
C SER A 55 -5.21 4.79 -13.26
N THR A 56 -5.25 5.20 -12.00
CA THR A 56 -4.78 6.52 -11.60
C THR A 56 -3.27 6.55 -11.57
N ILE A 57 -2.71 7.68 -11.98
CA ILE A 57 -1.27 7.90 -11.93
C ILE A 57 -0.99 8.78 -10.71
N TYR A 58 -0.05 8.36 -9.90
CA TYR A 58 0.24 9.02 -8.62
C TYR A 58 1.67 9.54 -8.58
N ARG A 59 1.90 10.51 -7.73
CA ARG A 59 3.26 10.87 -7.33
C ARG A 59 3.69 9.85 -6.28
N ALA A 60 5.00 9.74 -6.06
CA ALA A 60 5.54 8.71 -5.18
C ALA A 60 4.86 8.71 -3.80
N LYS A 61 4.77 9.87 -3.18
CA LYS A 61 4.16 9.98 -1.87
C LYS A 61 2.71 9.50 -1.88
N GLU A 62 1.97 9.96 -2.88
CA GLU A 62 0.55 9.61 -2.98
C GLU A 62 0.35 8.15 -3.29
N ALA A 63 1.26 7.57 -4.06
CA ALA A 63 1.17 6.15 -4.39
C ALA A 63 1.31 5.28 -3.16
N TYR A 64 2.26 5.61 -2.28
CA TYR A 64 2.44 4.85 -1.05
C TYR A 64 1.26 5.01 -0.10
N ILE A 65 0.71 6.23 -0.01
CA ILE A 65 -0.49 6.45 0.79
C ILE A 65 -1.63 5.59 0.24
N LYS A 66 -1.78 5.57 -1.08
CA LYS A 66 -2.83 4.79 -1.71
C LYS A 66 -2.64 3.30 -1.49
N MET A 67 -1.39 2.84 -1.51
CA MET A 67 -1.08 1.44 -1.22
C MET A 67 -1.62 1.03 0.15
N TYR A 68 -1.36 1.85 1.18
CA TYR A 68 -1.84 1.53 2.52
C TYR A 68 -3.35 1.65 2.63
N GLU A 69 -3.97 2.56 1.86
CA GLU A 69 -5.42 2.64 1.82
C GLU A 69 -6.03 1.38 1.24
N TYR A 70 -5.41 0.80 0.21
CA TYR A 70 -5.89 -0.46 -0.35
C TYR A 70 -5.76 -1.60 0.65
N TYR A 71 -4.64 -1.68 1.36
CA TYR A 71 -4.49 -2.71 2.39
C TYR A 71 -5.55 -2.55 3.47
N LYS A 72 -5.80 -1.31 3.89
CA LYS A 72 -6.85 -1.06 4.87
C LYS A 72 -8.22 -1.45 4.33
N TYR A 73 -8.48 -1.12 3.08
CA TYR A 73 -9.74 -1.43 2.44
C TYR A 73 -10.02 -2.93 2.44
N TYR A 74 -9.05 -3.73 2.02
CA TYR A 74 -9.25 -5.19 1.97
C TYR A 74 -9.32 -5.80 3.35
N TYR A 75 -8.52 -5.28 4.27
CA TYR A 75 -8.57 -5.74 5.65
C TYR A 75 -9.95 -5.47 6.26
N ASP A 76 -10.43 -4.24 6.14
CA ASP A 76 -11.72 -3.85 6.72
C ASP A 76 -12.87 -4.59 6.08
N LYS A 77 -12.79 -4.80 4.77
CA LYS A 77 -13.84 -5.48 4.03
C LYS A 77 -14.04 -6.91 4.54
N HIS A 78 -12.94 -7.58 4.85
CA HIS A 78 -12.99 -8.97 5.29
C HIS A 78 -13.16 -9.14 6.80
N ASN A 79 -12.88 -8.09 7.55
CA ASN A 79 -13.00 -8.12 9.02
C ASN A 79 -14.13 -7.24 9.52
N LYS A 80 -15.03 -6.89 8.66
CA LYS A 80 -16.14 -6.05 9.00
C LYS A 80 -17.12 -6.80 9.90
N GLN A 81 -17.58 -6.12 10.92
CA GLN A 81 -18.54 -6.69 11.85
C GLN A 81 -19.96 -6.30 11.48
#